data_555480a1ef1083f1bd2bea3b2260ddbe
#
_entry.id   555480a1ef1083f1bd2bea3b2260ddbe
#
_cell.length_a   1.000
_cell.length_b   1.000
_cell.length_c   1.000
_cell.angle_alpha   90.00
_cell.angle_beta   90.00
_cell.angle_gamma   90.00
#
_symmetry.space_group_name_H-M   'P 1'
#
loop_
_entity.id
_entity.type
_entity.pdbx_description
1 polymer ?
#
loop_
_entity_poly.entity_id
_entity_poly.type
_entity_poly.pdbx_seq_one_letter_code
_entity_poly.pdbx_strand_id
1 'polypeptide(L)'
;MTTAYQSLRTTFTRLSRFEHLSAIAGWDMQTMMPPKGNLARSEAMAELNVLQHQILTAKQVGEWLQQAEQETLDDIELANLREMRRHYNNAVLVPEALVEAKSLAGARCEHAWRQQRIANDWHGFAENLREVVKLSRQEASIRAQAAGTSRYDALLNLYEPGTNSADLDRIFGDLKQWLPTLLQKVIAKQENETCLIPQGPFDLEKQRQLGLSVMKVLGFDFDGGRVDVSVHPFCGGVPQDVRITTRYNEQEFLSALMGIVHETGHARYEQNLPREWLGQPISHARSTAIHESQSLLFEMQLARSKEFLQVIRPLVIQQFGEQPAFDEQNFTALNQRVKTGFIRVDADEVSYPAHVILRYEIEKALISGEIEVDDIPTLWNEKMQQYLGINTEGNYRYGCMQDIHWTDGAFGYFPTYTLGAMYAAQLFQTARGAIPELDSNIANGDLNPLFSWLQKNIWQHGSRYSTAELITKATGESLNPRFFREHLELRYL
;
A
#
# COMPACT_ATOMS: atom_id res chain seq x y z
N MET A 1 -42.99 4.71 -2.84
CA MET A 1 -42.00 5.12 -3.88
C MET A 1 -40.62 4.83 -3.34
N THR A 2 -39.71 4.35 -4.17
CA THR A 2 -38.33 4.14 -3.78
C THR A 2 -37.67 5.49 -3.53
N THR A 3 -36.96 5.69 -2.42
CA THR A 3 -36.27 6.96 -2.15
C THR A 3 -35.03 7.12 -3.05
N ALA A 4 -34.49 8.33 -3.14
CA ALA A 4 -33.27 8.58 -3.91
C ALA A 4 -32.07 7.82 -3.32
N TYR A 5 -31.94 7.80 -2.00
CA TYR A 5 -30.93 7.01 -1.33
C TYR A 5 -31.03 5.49 -1.62
N GLN A 6 -32.25 4.93 -1.61
CA GLN A 6 -32.43 3.53 -1.98
C GLN A 6 -32.05 3.23 -3.44
N SER A 7 -32.31 4.18 -4.37
CA SER A 7 -31.92 4.07 -5.77
C SER A 7 -30.39 4.07 -5.91
N LEU A 8 -29.70 4.94 -5.17
CA LEU A 8 -28.23 4.96 -5.07
C LEU A 8 -27.69 3.64 -4.53
N ARG A 9 -28.25 3.13 -3.43
CA ARG A 9 -27.84 1.83 -2.86
C ARG A 9 -27.93 0.71 -3.89
N THR A 10 -29.02 0.67 -4.64
CA THR A 10 -29.21 -0.34 -5.72
C THR A 10 -28.16 -0.20 -6.81
N THR A 11 -27.86 1.03 -7.22
CA THR A 11 -26.84 1.32 -8.23
C THR A 11 -25.45 0.92 -7.77
N PHE A 12 -25.05 1.29 -6.56
CA PHE A 12 -23.73 0.94 -6.01
C PHE A 12 -23.60 -0.58 -5.76
N THR A 13 -24.66 -1.25 -5.34
CA THR A 13 -24.66 -2.73 -5.25
C THR A 13 -24.46 -3.36 -6.65
N ARG A 14 -25.00 -2.77 -7.73
CA ARG A 14 -24.76 -3.26 -9.09
C ARG A 14 -23.31 -3.01 -9.49
N LEU A 15 -22.75 -1.84 -9.20
CA LEU A 15 -21.35 -1.51 -9.46
C LEU A 15 -20.40 -2.47 -8.76
N SER A 16 -20.63 -2.77 -7.48
CA SER A 16 -19.78 -3.69 -6.71
C SER A 16 -19.74 -5.11 -7.29
N ARG A 17 -20.83 -5.57 -7.93
CA ARG A 17 -20.84 -6.86 -8.64
C ARG A 17 -19.96 -6.84 -9.89
N PHE A 18 -19.90 -5.73 -10.61
CA PHE A 18 -18.99 -5.57 -11.74
C PHE A 18 -17.53 -5.39 -11.27
N GLU A 19 -17.31 -4.68 -10.17
CA GLU A 19 -15.99 -4.57 -9.53
C GLU A 19 -15.43 -5.94 -9.15
N HIS A 20 -16.28 -6.83 -8.61
CA HIS A 20 -15.90 -8.22 -8.34
C HIS A 20 -15.43 -8.94 -9.61
N LEU A 21 -16.17 -8.85 -10.72
CA LEU A 21 -15.75 -9.45 -11.99
C LEU A 21 -14.43 -8.86 -12.49
N SER A 22 -14.26 -7.53 -12.38
CA SER A 22 -13.02 -6.83 -12.74
C SER A 22 -11.85 -7.29 -11.88
N ALA A 23 -12.05 -7.42 -10.58
CA ALA A 23 -11.00 -7.86 -9.64
C ALA A 23 -10.51 -9.27 -9.96
N ILE A 24 -11.42 -10.22 -10.20
CA ILE A 24 -11.05 -11.60 -10.54
C ILE A 24 -10.39 -11.68 -11.92
N ALA A 25 -10.90 -10.95 -12.91
CA ALA A 25 -10.31 -10.91 -14.24
C ALA A 25 -8.91 -10.27 -14.22
N GLY A 26 -8.72 -9.19 -13.44
CA GLY A 26 -7.43 -8.55 -13.23
C GLY A 26 -6.42 -9.44 -12.52
N TRP A 27 -6.85 -10.15 -11.45
CA TRP A 27 -6.03 -11.13 -10.77
C TRP A 27 -5.58 -12.25 -11.73
N ASP A 28 -6.49 -12.81 -12.53
CA ASP A 28 -6.18 -13.86 -13.51
C ASP A 28 -5.15 -13.39 -14.54
N MET A 29 -5.23 -12.14 -15.00
CA MET A 29 -4.24 -11.55 -15.91
C MET A 29 -2.81 -11.56 -15.36
N GLN A 30 -2.65 -11.42 -14.04
CA GLN A 30 -1.34 -11.38 -13.38
C GLN A 30 -0.83 -12.77 -12.96
N THR A 31 -1.68 -13.81 -12.99
CA THR A 31 -1.38 -15.12 -12.40
C THR A 31 -1.52 -16.28 -13.39
N MET A 32 -2.75 -16.60 -13.82
CA MET A 32 -3.08 -17.86 -14.50
C MET A 32 -3.37 -17.69 -15.98
N MET A 33 -3.63 -16.49 -16.47
CA MET A 33 -4.05 -16.26 -17.85
C MET A 33 -2.98 -16.69 -18.86
N PRO A 34 -3.33 -17.52 -19.87
CA PRO A 34 -2.40 -17.84 -20.94
C PRO A 34 -1.96 -16.59 -21.72
N PRO A 35 -0.70 -16.48 -22.16
CA PRO A 35 -0.20 -15.29 -22.87
C PRO A 35 -1.02 -14.88 -24.10
N LYS A 36 -1.58 -15.83 -24.84
CA LYS A 36 -2.45 -15.54 -26.01
C LYS A 36 -3.80 -14.94 -25.63
N GLY A 37 -4.22 -15.04 -24.36
CA GLY A 37 -5.48 -14.46 -23.87
C GLY A 37 -5.42 -12.95 -23.63
N ASN A 38 -4.24 -12.34 -23.65
CA ASN A 38 -4.04 -10.96 -23.22
C ASN A 38 -4.90 -9.94 -23.97
N LEU A 39 -4.92 -9.99 -25.30
CA LEU A 39 -5.72 -9.04 -26.12
C LEU A 39 -7.21 -9.15 -25.80
N ALA A 40 -7.77 -10.37 -25.89
CA ALA A 40 -9.19 -10.60 -25.63
C ALA A 40 -9.61 -10.21 -24.21
N ARG A 41 -8.76 -10.48 -23.20
CA ARG A 41 -9.02 -10.08 -21.81
C ARG A 41 -8.97 -8.57 -21.66
N SER A 42 -7.98 -7.89 -22.26
CA SER A 42 -7.85 -6.43 -22.21
C SER A 42 -9.05 -5.73 -22.85
N GLU A 43 -9.53 -6.22 -24.02
CA GLU A 43 -10.73 -5.70 -24.67
C GLU A 43 -11.99 -5.90 -23.79
N ALA A 44 -12.17 -7.08 -23.21
CA ALA A 44 -13.31 -7.35 -22.32
C ALA A 44 -13.27 -6.48 -21.04
N MET A 45 -12.09 -6.27 -20.46
CA MET A 45 -11.93 -5.40 -19.29
C MET A 45 -12.18 -3.93 -19.64
N ALA A 46 -11.77 -3.47 -20.82
CA ALA A 46 -12.06 -2.12 -21.29
C ALA A 46 -13.56 -1.87 -21.40
N GLU A 47 -14.30 -2.80 -22.03
CA GLU A 47 -15.77 -2.72 -22.12
C GLU A 47 -16.45 -2.72 -20.74
N LEU A 48 -15.98 -3.57 -19.83
CA LEU A 48 -16.52 -3.63 -18.47
C LEU A 48 -16.25 -2.32 -17.70
N ASN A 49 -15.07 -1.72 -17.84
CA ASN A 49 -14.72 -0.45 -17.23
C ASN A 49 -15.56 0.70 -17.78
N VAL A 50 -15.80 0.73 -19.10
CA VAL A 50 -16.70 1.71 -19.74
C VAL A 50 -18.12 1.57 -19.20
N LEU A 51 -18.64 0.34 -19.10
CA LEU A 51 -19.97 0.09 -18.54
C LEU A 51 -20.09 0.58 -17.10
N GLN A 52 -19.10 0.29 -16.25
CA GLN A 52 -19.08 0.75 -14.86
C GLN A 52 -19.05 2.28 -14.79
N HIS A 53 -18.19 2.90 -15.59
CA HIS A 53 -18.11 4.37 -15.68
C HIS A 53 -19.45 4.99 -16.10
N GLN A 54 -20.10 4.48 -17.14
CA GLN A 54 -21.40 4.95 -17.60
C GLN A 54 -22.50 4.83 -16.54
N ILE A 55 -22.51 3.72 -15.78
CA ILE A 55 -23.47 3.53 -14.69
C ILE A 55 -23.20 4.56 -13.58
N LEU A 56 -21.95 4.74 -13.18
CA LEU A 56 -21.58 5.65 -12.10
C LEU A 56 -21.85 7.11 -12.47
N THR A 57 -21.51 7.53 -13.69
CA THR A 57 -21.58 8.93 -14.13
C THR A 57 -22.94 9.31 -14.76
N ALA A 58 -23.90 8.39 -14.78
CA ALA A 58 -25.24 8.68 -15.30
C ALA A 58 -25.84 9.92 -14.60
N LYS A 59 -26.43 10.83 -15.39
CA LYS A 59 -27.07 12.06 -14.90
C LYS A 59 -28.01 11.82 -13.71
N GLN A 60 -28.76 10.73 -13.76
CA GLN A 60 -29.68 10.31 -12.72
C GLN A 60 -28.99 10.04 -11.38
N VAL A 61 -27.75 9.54 -11.37
CA VAL A 61 -26.96 9.33 -10.13
C VAL A 61 -26.67 10.66 -9.47
N GLY A 62 -26.26 11.69 -10.25
CA GLY A 62 -26.04 13.03 -9.73
C GLY A 62 -27.33 13.66 -9.15
N GLU A 63 -28.47 13.47 -9.81
CA GLU A 63 -29.77 13.93 -9.33
C GLU A 63 -30.17 13.22 -8.04
N TRP A 64 -30.01 11.89 -7.95
CA TRP A 64 -30.28 11.16 -6.70
C TRP A 64 -29.35 11.56 -5.55
N LEU A 65 -28.09 11.84 -5.83
CA LEU A 65 -27.16 12.34 -4.79
C LEU A 65 -27.62 13.66 -4.18
N GLN A 66 -28.16 14.59 -5.02
CA GLN A 66 -28.72 15.86 -4.55
C GLN A 66 -30.03 15.67 -3.76
N GLN A 67 -30.91 14.76 -4.22
CA GLN A 67 -32.16 14.45 -3.55
C GLN A 67 -31.95 13.75 -2.21
N ALA A 68 -31.02 12.77 -2.15
CA ALA A 68 -30.72 12.02 -0.94
C ALA A 68 -30.18 12.88 0.19
N GLU A 69 -29.51 14.01 -0.11
CA GLU A 69 -29.09 14.99 0.90
C GLU A 69 -30.24 15.67 1.64
N GLN A 70 -31.45 15.61 1.08
CA GLN A 70 -32.66 16.17 1.70
C GLN A 70 -33.50 15.10 2.44
N GLU A 71 -33.08 13.82 2.37
CA GLU A 71 -33.75 12.72 3.08
C GLU A 71 -33.28 12.66 4.55
N THR A 72 -34.13 12.13 5.41
CA THR A 72 -33.72 11.80 6.79
C THR A 72 -32.97 10.49 6.80
N LEU A 73 -31.65 10.58 6.94
CA LEU A 73 -30.72 9.46 6.95
C LEU A 73 -30.08 9.29 8.33
N ASP A 74 -29.76 8.07 8.70
CA ASP A 74 -28.96 7.79 9.89
C ASP A 74 -27.46 8.05 9.66
N ASP A 75 -26.65 7.94 10.73
CA ASP A 75 -25.20 8.20 10.66
C ASP A 75 -24.45 7.29 9.66
N ILE A 76 -24.89 6.04 9.50
CA ILE A 76 -24.32 5.07 8.58
C ILE A 76 -24.68 5.41 7.15
N GLU A 77 -25.95 5.74 6.92
CA GLU A 77 -26.47 6.15 5.63
C GLU A 77 -25.82 7.47 5.15
N LEU A 78 -25.63 8.43 6.07
CA LEU A 78 -24.92 9.68 5.78
C LEU A 78 -23.45 9.43 5.40
N ALA A 79 -22.75 8.55 6.12
CA ALA A 79 -21.40 8.18 5.81
C ALA A 79 -21.31 7.46 4.44
N ASN A 80 -22.25 6.57 4.13
CA ASN A 80 -22.33 5.89 2.84
C ASN A 80 -22.62 6.90 1.70
N LEU A 81 -23.55 7.83 1.90
CA LEU A 81 -23.87 8.88 0.91
C LEU A 81 -22.65 9.78 0.63
N ARG A 82 -21.85 10.10 1.66
CA ARG A 82 -20.59 10.84 1.52
C ARG A 82 -19.61 10.08 0.60
N GLU A 83 -19.41 8.78 0.82
CA GLU A 83 -18.52 7.98 -0.02
C GLU A 83 -19.08 7.79 -1.44
N MET A 84 -20.40 7.58 -1.61
CA MET A 84 -21.05 7.54 -2.94
C MET A 84 -20.80 8.83 -3.72
N ARG A 85 -20.96 9.98 -3.08
CA ARG A 85 -20.68 11.29 -3.67
C ARG A 85 -19.22 11.45 -4.04
N ARG A 86 -18.29 10.98 -3.18
CA ARG A 86 -16.86 11.00 -3.47
C ARG A 86 -16.52 10.21 -4.73
N HIS A 87 -17.06 8.98 -4.86
CA HIS A 87 -16.87 8.15 -6.05
C HIS A 87 -17.42 8.82 -7.31
N TYR A 88 -18.65 9.34 -7.23
CA TYR A 88 -19.28 10.05 -8.35
C TYR A 88 -18.46 11.29 -8.76
N ASN A 89 -18.11 12.13 -7.82
CA ASN A 89 -17.35 13.36 -8.10
C ASN A 89 -15.99 13.04 -8.74
N ASN A 90 -15.28 12.03 -8.23
CA ASN A 90 -14.01 11.61 -8.80
C ASN A 90 -14.15 11.14 -10.25
N ALA A 91 -15.27 10.51 -10.60
CA ALA A 91 -15.52 9.99 -11.93
C ALA A 91 -15.97 11.06 -12.96
N VAL A 92 -16.77 12.06 -12.52
CA VAL A 92 -17.32 13.07 -13.44
C VAL A 92 -16.45 14.33 -13.59
N LEU A 93 -15.52 14.53 -12.67
CA LEU A 93 -14.76 15.78 -12.60
C LEU A 93 -13.78 15.97 -13.76
N VAL A 94 -13.15 14.88 -14.19
CA VAL A 94 -12.12 14.91 -15.22
C VAL A 94 -12.78 14.63 -16.58
N PRO A 95 -12.56 15.50 -17.60
CA PRO A 95 -13.11 15.27 -18.94
C PRO A 95 -12.66 13.91 -19.52
N GLU A 96 -13.56 13.20 -20.18
CA GLU A 96 -13.35 11.88 -20.76
C GLU A 96 -12.12 11.85 -21.70
N ALA A 97 -11.96 12.88 -22.54
CA ALA A 97 -10.79 13.01 -23.43
C ALA A 97 -9.45 13.09 -22.67
N LEU A 98 -9.43 13.67 -21.46
CA LEU A 98 -8.22 13.71 -20.63
C LEU A 98 -7.95 12.35 -19.97
N VAL A 99 -9.01 11.66 -19.53
CA VAL A 99 -8.90 10.29 -18.98
C VAL A 99 -8.33 9.34 -20.03
N GLU A 100 -8.86 9.38 -21.27
CA GLU A 100 -8.36 8.59 -22.39
C GLU A 100 -6.90 8.92 -22.72
N ALA A 101 -6.56 10.21 -22.84
CA ALA A 101 -5.19 10.65 -23.13
C ALA A 101 -4.19 10.18 -22.05
N LYS A 102 -4.56 10.27 -20.76
CA LYS A 102 -3.73 9.76 -19.65
C LYS A 102 -3.54 8.25 -19.72
N SER A 103 -4.61 7.51 -19.96
CA SER A 103 -4.53 6.04 -20.06
C SER A 103 -3.59 5.61 -21.20
N LEU A 104 -3.69 6.23 -22.37
CA LEU A 104 -2.83 5.94 -23.51
C LEU A 104 -1.37 6.35 -23.25
N ALA A 105 -1.14 7.50 -22.64
CA ALA A 105 0.20 7.96 -22.30
C ALA A 105 0.87 7.06 -21.25
N GLY A 106 0.12 6.68 -20.20
CA GLY A 106 0.60 5.77 -19.16
C GLY A 106 0.95 4.39 -19.71
N ALA A 107 0.07 3.79 -20.48
CA ALA A 107 0.31 2.48 -21.09
C ALA A 107 1.57 2.49 -21.99
N ARG A 108 1.77 3.55 -22.80
CA ARG A 108 2.97 3.69 -23.63
C ARG A 108 4.23 3.87 -22.78
N CYS A 109 4.14 4.72 -21.76
CA CYS A 109 5.25 4.99 -20.85
C CYS A 109 5.67 3.72 -20.10
N GLU A 110 4.73 3.00 -19.50
CA GLU A 110 4.99 1.75 -18.78
C GLU A 110 5.59 0.67 -19.70
N HIS A 111 5.00 0.48 -20.88
CA HIS A 111 5.51 -0.52 -21.85
C HIS A 111 6.95 -0.23 -22.26
N ALA A 112 7.26 1.02 -22.59
CA ALA A 112 8.62 1.43 -22.98
C ALA A 112 9.59 1.36 -21.78
N TRP A 113 9.16 1.77 -20.59
CA TRP A 113 9.94 1.77 -19.37
C TRP A 113 10.54 0.39 -19.06
N ARG A 114 9.81 -0.70 -19.31
CA ARG A 114 10.29 -2.07 -19.05
C ARG A 114 11.63 -2.36 -19.73
N GLN A 115 11.83 -1.88 -20.96
CA GLN A 115 13.08 -2.04 -21.71
C GLN A 115 14.08 -0.91 -21.39
N GLN A 116 13.60 0.33 -21.31
CA GLN A 116 14.43 1.51 -21.03
C GLN A 116 15.08 1.42 -19.66
N ARG A 117 14.38 0.92 -18.65
CA ARG A 117 14.94 0.66 -17.32
C ARG A 117 16.10 -0.34 -17.39
N ILE A 118 15.92 -1.46 -18.09
CA ILE A 118 16.96 -2.48 -18.24
C ILE A 118 18.19 -1.90 -18.94
N ALA A 119 17.95 -1.09 -19.97
CA ALA A 119 18.99 -0.41 -20.75
C ALA A 119 19.63 0.80 -20.04
N ASN A 120 19.13 1.20 -18.86
CA ASN A 120 19.53 2.43 -18.18
C ASN A 120 19.31 3.71 -19.04
N ASP A 121 18.30 3.68 -19.92
CA ASP A 121 17.98 4.74 -20.87
C ASP A 121 17.04 5.80 -20.26
N TRP A 122 17.62 6.77 -19.56
CA TRP A 122 16.87 7.88 -19.01
C TRP A 122 16.25 8.77 -20.10
N HIS A 123 17.00 9.05 -21.18
CA HIS A 123 16.54 9.98 -22.22
C HIS A 123 15.27 9.47 -22.92
N GLY A 124 15.27 8.20 -23.31
CA GLY A 124 14.08 7.58 -23.89
C GLY A 124 12.90 7.53 -22.90
N PHE A 125 13.16 7.26 -21.62
CA PHE A 125 12.13 7.27 -20.60
C PHE A 125 11.55 8.66 -20.35
N ALA A 126 12.40 9.69 -20.25
CA ALA A 126 12.00 11.07 -20.02
C ALA A 126 11.04 11.60 -21.10
N GLU A 127 11.22 11.20 -22.37
CA GLU A 127 10.32 11.58 -23.46
C GLU A 127 8.87 11.13 -23.18
N ASN A 128 8.68 9.89 -22.76
CA ASN A 128 7.36 9.36 -22.41
C ASN A 128 6.82 9.97 -21.11
N LEU A 129 7.67 10.13 -20.11
CA LEU A 129 7.28 10.65 -18.80
C LEU A 129 6.80 12.10 -18.88
N ARG A 130 7.37 12.94 -19.77
CA ARG A 130 6.92 14.34 -19.96
C ARG A 130 5.44 14.43 -20.34
N GLU A 131 4.95 13.54 -21.21
CA GLU A 131 3.54 13.55 -21.58
C GLU A 131 2.65 13.10 -20.41
N VAL A 132 3.06 12.07 -19.65
CA VAL A 132 2.34 11.63 -18.44
C VAL A 132 2.27 12.76 -17.42
N VAL A 133 3.39 13.44 -17.14
CA VAL A 133 3.44 14.57 -16.18
C VAL A 133 2.57 15.73 -16.66
N LYS A 134 2.62 16.09 -17.93
CA LYS A 134 1.80 17.16 -18.52
C LYS A 134 0.30 16.88 -18.33
N LEU A 135 -0.15 15.67 -18.65
CA LEU A 135 -1.56 15.27 -18.50
C LEU A 135 -1.97 15.16 -17.01
N SER A 136 -1.07 14.69 -16.16
CA SER A 136 -1.30 14.64 -14.70
C SER A 136 -1.40 16.04 -14.08
N ARG A 137 -0.61 17.00 -14.55
CA ARG A 137 -0.74 18.43 -14.15
C ARG A 137 -2.07 19.02 -14.59
N GLN A 138 -2.61 18.65 -15.76
CA GLN A 138 -3.93 19.07 -16.23
C GLN A 138 -5.03 18.52 -15.32
N GLU A 139 -5.02 17.23 -15.03
CA GLU A 139 -5.95 16.60 -14.09
C GLU A 139 -5.85 17.24 -12.71
N ALA A 140 -4.63 17.39 -12.17
CA ALA A 140 -4.39 18.02 -10.89
C ALA A 140 -4.97 19.45 -10.82
N SER A 141 -4.85 20.22 -11.91
CA SER A 141 -5.42 21.59 -11.98
C SER A 141 -6.93 21.59 -11.93
N ILE A 142 -7.59 20.68 -12.67
CA ILE A 142 -9.06 20.56 -12.68
C ILE A 142 -9.56 20.17 -11.28
N ARG A 143 -8.93 19.15 -10.66
CA ARG A 143 -9.30 18.70 -9.31
C ARG A 143 -9.04 19.76 -8.25
N ALA A 144 -7.89 20.44 -8.32
CA ALA A 144 -7.51 21.52 -7.41
C ALA A 144 -8.50 22.68 -7.46
N GLN A 145 -8.90 23.10 -8.67
CA GLN A 145 -9.89 24.15 -8.86
C GLN A 145 -11.25 23.78 -8.25
N ALA A 146 -11.69 22.54 -8.43
CA ALA A 146 -12.97 22.06 -7.90
C ALA A 146 -12.96 21.94 -6.37
N ALA A 147 -11.82 21.54 -5.78
CA ALA A 147 -11.68 21.32 -4.34
C ALA A 147 -11.17 22.54 -3.56
N GLY A 148 -10.67 23.59 -4.23
CA GLY A 148 -10.02 24.74 -3.59
C GLY A 148 -8.71 24.39 -2.90
N THR A 149 -7.92 23.45 -3.45
CA THR A 149 -6.67 22.95 -2.87
C THR A 149 -5.47 23.14 -3.79
N SER A 150 -4.28 22.75 -3.36
CA SER A 150 -3.13 22.68 -4.27
C SER A 150 -3.27 21.55 -5.29
N ARG A 151 -2.52 21.61 -6.40
CA ARG A 151 -2.49 20.54 -7.41
C ARG A 151 -2.08 19.19 -6.81
N TYR A 152 -1.05 19.22 -5.97
CA TYR A 152 -0.55 18.00 -5.35
C TYR A 152 -1.56 17.42 -4.34
N ASP A 153 -2.17 18.27 -3.49
CA ASP A 153 -3.18 17.82 -2.54
C ASP A 153 -4.40 17.20 -3.23
N ALA A 154 -4.77 17.73 -4.39
CA ALA A 154 -5.88 17.20 -5.18
C ALA A 154 -5.62 15.78 -5.69
N LEU A 155 -4.35 15.42 -6.03
CA LEU A 155 -3.96 14.05 -6.40
C LEU A 155 -3.79 13.17 -5.17
N LEU A 156 -3.15 13.67 -4.11
CA LEU A 156 -3.01 12.97 -2.84
C LEU A 156 -4.36 12.51 -2.28
N ASN A 157 -5.40 13.34 -2.40
CA ASN A 157 -6.75 13.04 -1.93
C ASN A 157 -7.42 11.85 -2.64
N LEU A 158 -6.90 11.41 -3.78
CA LEU A 158 -7.37 10.19 -4.45
C LEU A 158 -7.01 8.95 -3.63
N TYR A 159 -5.86 8.96 -2.96
CA TYR A 159 -5.29 7.84 -2.19
C TYR A 159 -5.51 8.01 -0.69
N GLU A 160 -5.36 9.23 -0.18
CA GLU A 160 -5.45 9.54 1.25
C GLU A 160 -6.40 10.72 1.48
N PRO A 161 -7.73 10.46 1.46
CA PRO A 161 -8.74 11.50 1.62
C PRO A 161 -8.60 12.28 2.94
N GLY A 162 -8.51 13.61 2.82
CA GLY A 162 -8.42 14.51 3.95
C GLY A 162 -7.00 14.82 4.43
N THR A 163 -5.98 14.19 3.85
CA THR A 163 -4.57 14.54 4.09
C THR A 163 -4.11 15.61 3.09
N ASN A 164 -3.21 16.48 3.51
CA ASN A 164 -2.66 17.54 2.68
C ASN A 164 -1.13 17.63 2.79
N SER A 165 -0.50 18.30 1.83
CA SER A 165 0.94 18.44 1.78
C SER A 165 1.55 19.24 2.92
N ALA A 166 0.82 20.16 3.54
CA ALA A 166 1.30 20.91 4.71
C ALA A 166 1.52 19.98 5.92
N ASP A 167 0.60 19.04 6.15
CA ASP A 167 0.76 18.03 7.18
C ASP A 167 1.92 17.07 6.86
N LEU A 168 2.04 16.65 5.60
CA LEU A 168 3.16 15.81 5.16
C LEU A 168 4.51 16.51 5.30
N ASP A 169 4.60 17.79 4.93
CA ASP A 169 5.82 18.59 5.08
C ASP A 169 6.27 18.67 6.54
N ARG A 170 5.32 18.81 7.47
CA ARG A 170 5.59 18.81 8.90
C ARG A 170 6.08 17.44 9.39
N ILE A 171 5.36 16.38 9.03
CA ILE A 171 5.68 14.99 9.45
C ILE A 171 7.02 14.55 8.85
N PHE A 172 7.20 14.68 7.55
CA PHE A 172 8.43 14.27 6.88
C PHE A 172 9.60 15.21 7.18
N GLY A 173 9.31 16.49 7.48
CA GLY A 173 10.30 17.44 7.98
C GLY A 173 10.90 17.01 9.33
N ASP A 174 10.08 16.49 10.24
CA ASP A 174 10.54 15.90 11.49
C ASP A 174 11.40 14.64 11.23
N LEU A 175 10.92 13.71 10.42
CA LEU A 175 11.66 12.49 10.06
C LEU A 175 13.06 12.79 9.51
N LYS A 176 13.17 13.74 8.60
CA LYS A 176 14.44 14.13 7.98
C LYS A 176 15.50 14.61 8.99
N GLN A 177 15.09 15.11 10.14
CA GLN A 177 16.01 15.59 11.16
C GLN A 177 16.72 14.47 11.93
N TRP A 178 16.03 13.37 12.17
CA TRP A 178 16.56 12.32 13.04
C TRP A 178 16.82 10.98 12.33
N LEU A 179 16.06 10.65 11.28
CA LEU A 179 16.10 9.33 10.61
C LEU A 179 17.50 9.02 10.02
N PRO A 180 18.18 9.92 9.28
CA PRO A 180 19.53 9.63 8.76
C PRO A 180 20.54 9.33 9.88
N THR A 181 20.45 10.04 10.99
CA THR A 181 21.32 9.81 12.17
C THR A 181 21.01 8.47 12.84
N LEU A 182 19.73 8.12 12.97
CA LEU A 182 19.32 6.82 13.50
C LEU A 182 19.84 5.68 12.61
N LEU A 183 19.64 5.80 11.30
CA LEU A 183 20.11 4.82 10.33
C LEU A 183 21.62 4.56 10.45
N GLN A 184 22.42 5.60 10.52
CA GLN A 184 23.88 5.48 10.71
C GLN A 184 24.24 4.80 12.04
N LYS A 185 23.58 5.14 13.14
CA LYS A 185 23.81 4.52 14.45
C LYS A 185 23.49 3.02 14.44
N VAL A 186 22.35 2.65 13.81
CA VAL A 186 21.94 1.26 13.71
C VAL A 186 22.94 0.46 12.87
N ILE A 187 23.33 0.98 11.70
CA ILE A 187 24.33 0.32 10.85
C ILE A 187 25.64 0.13 11.61
N ALA A 188 26.18 1.17 12.25
CA ALA A 188 27.43 1.10 13.01
C ALA A 188 27.36 0.10 14.17
N LYS A 189 26.21 -0.02 14.85
CA LYS A 189 25.98 -1.06 15.87
C LYS A 189 26.03 -2.44 15.24
N GLN A 190 25.30 -2.66 14.15
CA GLN A 190 25.16 -3.96 13.49
C GLN A 190 26.42 -4.41 12.73
N GLU A 191 27.33 -3.52 12.35
CA GLU A 191 28.64 -3.88 11.78
C GLU A 191 29.50 -4.73 12.74
N ASN A 192 29.30 -4.57 14.04
CA ASN A 192 30.00 -5.35 15.06
C ASN A 192 29.27 -6.64 15.47
N GLU A 193 28.12 -6.93 14.87
CA GLU A 193 27.31 -8.10 15.15
C GLU A 193 27.54 -9.18 14.10
N THR A 194 27.84 -10.41 14.54
CA THR A 194 27.84 -11.57 13.63
C THR A 194 26.42 -11.95 13.26
N CYS A 195 26.14 -12.04 11.96
CA CYS A 195 24.87 -12.51 11.44
C CYS A 195 25.12 -13.58 10.36
N LEU A 196 24.76 -14.81 10.68
CA LEU A 196 24.92 -15.94 9.77
C LEU A 196 23.77 -15.93 8.75
N ILE A 197 24.14 -16.10 7.48
CA ILE A 197 23.16 -16.18 6.39
C ILE A 197 22.76 -17.65 6.17
N PRO A 198 21.46 -17.95 6.08
CA PRO A 198 20.98 -19.29 5.77
C PRO A 198 21.50 -19.79 4.43
N GLN A 199 21.82 -21.08 4.37
CA GLN A 199 22.36 -21.72 3.16
C GLN A 199 21.25 -22.44 2.41
N GLY A 200 21.05 -22.03 1.13
CA GLY A 200 20.13 -22.68 0.18
C GLY A 200 20.76 -23.92 -0.51
N PRO A 201 20.11 -24.47 -1.54
CA PRO A 201 18.88 -23.94 -2.13
C PRO A 201 17.64 -24.19 -1.26
N PHE A 202 16.70 -23.23 -1.31
CA PHE A 202 15.41 -23.31 -0.61
C PHE A 202 14.33 -23.74 -1.60
N ASP A 203 13.90 -24.99 -1.53
CA ASP A 203 12.88 -25.56 -2.41
C ASP A 203 11.61 -24.73 -2.44
N LEU A 204 11.08 -24.42 -3.64
CA LEU A 204 9.95 -23.52 -3.83
C LEU A 204 8.66 -24.06 -3.20
N GLU A 205 8.42 -25.38 -3.24
CA GLU A 205 7.23 -25.96 -2.63
C GLU A 205 7.33 -25.92 -1.10
N LYS A 206 8.53 -26.10 -0.53
CA LYS A 206 8.76 -25.91 0.92
C LYS A 206 8.53 -24.46 1.34
N GLN A 207 8.95 -23.48 0.53
CA GLN A 207 8.62 -22.06 0.77
C GLN A 207 7.10 -21.84 0.73
N ARG A 208 6.40 -22.45 -0.22
CA ARG A 208 4.94 -22.39 -0.31
C ARG A 208 4.27 -22.96 0.94
N GLN A 209 4.71 -24.12 1.41
CA GLN A 209 4.17 -24.77 2.62
C GLN A 209 4.46 -23.95 3.88
N LEU A 210 5.64 -23.34 3.97
CA LEU A 210 5.98 -22.40 5.05
C LEU A 210 5.01 -21.20 5.03
N GLY A 211 4.83 -20.58 3.86
CA GLY A 211 3.92 -19.46 3.68
C GLY A 211 2.50 -19.79 4.11
N LEU A 212 1.95 -20.93 3.65
CA LEU A 212 0.60 -21.39 4.05
C LEU A 212 0.50 -21.61 5.57
N SER A 213 1.54 -22.15 6.19
CA SER A 213 1.58 -22.38 7.64
C SER A 213 1.58 -21.06 8.41
N VAL A 214 2.35 -20.07 7.95
CA VAL A 214 2.40 -18.74 8.58
C VAL A 214 1.10 -17.97 8.34
N MET A 215 0.51 -18.01 7.15
CA MET A 215 -0.82 -17.45 6.87
C MET A 215 -1.89 -17.99 7.81
N LYS A 216 -1.82 -19.30 8.11
CA LYS A 216 -2.74 -19.94 9.06
C LYS A 216 -2.56 -19.39 10.49
N VAL A 217 -1.30 -19.21 10.94
CA VAL A 217 -1.01 -18.57 12.24
C VAL A 217 -1.54 -17.14 12.26
N LEU A 218 -1.41 -16.40 11.15
CA LEU A 218 -1.91 -15.04 10.99
C LEU A 218 -3.44 -14.96 10.81
N GLY A 219 -4.14 -16.09 10.85
CA GLY A 219 -5.59 -16.17 10.83
C GLY A 219 -6.22 -15.92 9.45
N PHE A 220 -5.49 -16.11 8.35
CA PHE A 220 -6.05 -15.99 7.02
C PHE A 220 -7.19 -17.00 6.82
N ASP A 221 -8.33 -16.52 6.33
CA ASP A 221 -9.48 -17.36 5.98
C ASP A 221 -9.31 -17.94 4.59
N PHE A 222 -8.94 -19.24 4.52
CA PHE A 222 -8.75 -19.95 3.25
C PHE A 222 -10.07 -20.34 2.57
N ASP A 223 -11.21 -20.28 3.26
CA ASP A 223 -12.53 -20.45 2.62
C ASP A 223 -12.96 -19.16 1.90
N GLY A 224 -12.42 -18.02 2.30
CA GLY A 224 -12.64 -16.70 1.71
C GLY A 224 -11.44 -16.14 0.95
N GLY A 225 -10.46 -16.97 0.58
CA GLY A 225 -9.28 -16.46 -0.15
C GLY A 225 -8.25 -17.54 -0.51
N ARG A 226 -7.20 -17.09 -1.24
CA ARG A 226 -6.11 -17.96 -1.68
C ARG A 226 -4.80 -17.19 -1.90
N VAL A 227 -3.69 -17.93 -2.01
CA VAL A 227 -2.38 -17.40 -2.41
C VAL A 227 -1.87 -18.09 -3.68
N ASP A 228 -1.34 -17.30 -4.60
CA ASP A 228 -0.77 -17.75 -5.87
C ASP A 228 0.58 -17.07 -6.14
N VAL A 229 1.17 -17.32 -7.30
CA VAL A 229 2.46 -16.75 -7.69
C VAL A 229 2.23 -15.67 -8.74
N SER A 230 2.91 -14.53 -8.58
CA SER A 230 2.97 -13.45 -9.59
C SER A 230 4.38 -12.83 -9.64
N VAL A 231 4.61 -12.00 -10.65
CA VAL A 231 5.89 -11.29 -10.81
C VAL A 231 6.08 -10.26 -9.68
N HIS A 232 5.00 -9.58 -9.29
CA HIS A 232 4.97 -8.62 -8.19
C HIS A 232 3.89 -9.05 -7.20
N PRO A 233 4.24 -9.31 -5.92
CA PRO A 233 3.25 -9.59 -4.87
C PRO A 233 2.19 -8.51 -4.79
N PHE A 234 0.95 -8.90 -4.56
CA PHE A 234 -0.17 -8.00 -4.33
C PHE A 234 -1.33 -8.70 -3.63
N CYS A 235 -2.18 -7.92 -2.97
CA CYS A 235 -3.48 -8.34 -2.47
C CYS A 235 -4.58 -7.76 -3.36
N GLY A 236 -5.52 -8.60 -3.78
CA GLY A 236 -6.66 -8.22 -4.62
C GLY A 236 -7.89 -9.07 -4.36
N GLY A 237 -8.88 -8.99 -5.23
CA GLY A 237 -10.15 -9.66 -5.06
C GLY A 237 -11.20 -8.76 -4.40
N VAL A 238 -12.09 -9.36 -3.63
CA VAL A 238 -13.13 -8.69 -2.85
C VAL A 238 -13.20 -9.32 -1.46
N PRO A 239 -13.88 -8.72 -0.45
CA PRO A 239 -13.90 -9.22 0.93
C PRO A 239 -14.28 -10.70 1.11
N GLN A 240 -15.08 -11.28 0.20
CA GLN A 240 -15.49 -12.69 0.24
C GLN A 240 -14.60 -13.61 -0.61
N ASP A 241 -13.69 -13.05 -1.42
CA ASP A 241 -12.75 -13.79 -2.29
C ASP A 241 -11.46 -12.99 -2.41
N VAL A 242 -10.69 -12.95 -1.31
CA VAL A 242 -9.42 -12.20 -1.22
C VAL A 242 -8.29 -13.04 -1.77
N ARG A 243 -7.57 -12.50 -2.73
CA ARG A 243 -6.50 -13.21 -3.43
C ARG A 243 -5.18 -12.48 -3.26
N ILE A 244 -4.23 -13.13 -2.59
CA ILE A 244 -2.87 -12.62 -2.46
C ILE A 244 -1.93 -13.37 -3.39
N THR A 245 -0.82 -12.74 -3.71
CA THR A 245 0.23 -13.35 -4.50
C THR A 245 1.59 -13.15 -3.85
N THR A 246 2.52 -14.03 -4.19
CA THR A 246 3.92 -13.95 -3.74
C THR A 246 4.87 -14.33 -4.88
N ARG A 247 6.16 -14.19 -4.62
CA ARG A 247 7.23 -14.62 -5.53
C ARG A 247 8.29 -15.37 -4.74
N TYR A 248 8.59 -16.61 -5.14
CA TYR A 248 9.60 -17.44 -4.51
C TYR A 248 10.96 -17.33 -5.20
N ASN A 249 12.04 -17.56 -4.42
CA ASN A 249 13.41 -17.58 -4.90
C ASN A 249 14.19 -18.70 -4.18
N GLU A 250 14.79 -19.62 -4.93
CA GLU A 250 15.57 -20.73 -4.35
C GLU A 250 16.82 -20.28 -3.59
N GLN A 251 17.31 -19.07 -3.84
CA GLN A 251 18.51 -18.55 -3.19
C GLN A 251 18.20 -17.85 -1.86
N GLU A 252 16.95 -17.41 -1.67
CA GLU A 252 16.56 -16.60 -0.53
C GLU A 252 15.05 -16.76 -0.27
N PHE A 253 14.67 -17.17 0.95
CA PHE A 253 13.26 -17.44 1.30
C PHE A 253 12.61 -16.35 2.17
N LEU A 254 13.40 -15.54 2.86
CA LEU A 254 12.87 -14.56 3.82
C LEU A 254 12.06 -13.46 3.15
N SER A 255 12.48 -13.02 1.97
CA SER A 255 11.73 -12.02 1.19
C SER A 255 10.34 -12.55 0.80
N ALA A 256 10.25 -13.80 0.34
CA ALA A 256 8.98 -14.43 0.03
C ALA A 256 8.11 -14.60 1.29
N LEU A 257 8.71 -14.99 2.42
CA LEU A 257 8.02 -15.15 3.70
C LEU A 257 7.46 -13.82 4.20
N MET A 258 8.28 -12.76 4.24
CA MET A 258 7.83 -11.44 4.70
C MET A 258 6.83 -10.82 3.72
N GLY A 259 6.98 -11.05 2.42
CA GLY A 259 5.98 -10.66 1.43
C GLY A 259 4.62 -11.34 1.65
N ILE A 260 4.60 -12.63 1.95
CA ILE A 260 3.36 -13.34 2.34
C ILE A 260 2.74 -12.76 3.61
N VAL A 261 3.55 -12.42 4.62
CA VAL A 261 3.07 -11.79 5.85
C VAL A 261 2.46 -10.44 5.55
N HIS A 262 3.14 -9.62 4.75
CA HIS A 262 2.66 -8.31 4.30
C HIS A 262 1.30 -8.42 3.59
N GLU A 263 1.20 -9.25 2.55
CA GLU A 263 -0.04 -9.44 1.81
C GLU A 263 -1.15 -10.06 2.69
N THR A 264 -0.80 -10.89 3.67
CA THR A 264 -1.75 -11.41 4.64
C THR A 264 -2.32 -10.30 5.53
N GLY A 265 -1.53 -9.29 5.89
CA GLY A 265 -2.01 -8.11 6.62
C GLY A 265 -3.09 -7.35 5.85
N HIS A 266 -2.86 -7.09 4.56
CA HIS A 266 -3.87 -6.55 3.64
C HIS A 266 -5.12 -7.43 3.57
N ALA A 267 -4.91 -8.73 3.37
CA ALA A 267 -5.99 -9.69 3.24
C ALA A 267 -6.86 -9.80 4.51
N ARG A 268 -6.23 -9.76 5.69
CA ARG A 268 -6.95 -9.80 6.97
C ARG A 268 -7.84 -8.58 7.16
N TYR A 269 -7.41 -7.40 6.69
CA TYR A 269 -8.28 -6.23 6.68
C TYR A 269 -9.48 -6.44 5.76
N GLU A 270 -9.25 -6.84 4.50
CA GLU A 270 -10.31 -7.09 3.53
C GLU A 270 -11.32 -8.15 4.00
N GLN A 271 -10.85 -9.29 4.49
CA GLN A 271 -11.70 -10.38 4.98
C GLN A 271 -12.56 -10.00 6.19
N ASN A 272 -12.21 -8.94 6.92
CA ASN A 272 -12.86 -8.50 8.13
C ASN A 272 -13.57 -7.15 8.01
N LEU A 273 -13.71 -6.61 6.80
CA LEU A 273 -14.54 -5.45 6.51
C LEU A 273 -16.01 -5.71 6.86
N PRO A 274 -16.81 -4.66 7.16
CA PRO A 274 -18.18 -4.82 7.67
C PRO A 274 -19.09 -5.52 6.67
N ARG A 275 -19.50 -6.74 6.98
CA ARG A 275 -20.29 -7.60 6.09
C ARG A 275 -21.70 -7.09 5.86
N GLU A 276 -22.28 -6.38 6.81
CA GLU A 276 -23.62 -5.78 6.71
C GLU A 276 -23.72 -4.67 5.65
N TRP A 277 -22.58 -4.09 5.28
CA TRP A 277 -22.53 -2.99 4.29
C TRP A 277 -21.94 -3.42 2.96
N LEU A 278 -21.66 -4.71 2.77
CA LEU A 278 -21.06 -5.20 1.52
C LEU A 278 -21.86 -4.77 0.28
N GLY A 279 -21.14 -4.39 -0.76
CA GLY A 279 -21.71 -3.81 -1.97
C GLY A 279 -22.04 -2.33 -1.89
N GLN A 280 -21.62 -1.67 -0.79
CA GLN A 280 -21.75 -0.23 -0.61
C GLN A 280 -20.37 0.41 -0.36
N PRO A 281 -20.11 1.65 -0.80
CA PRO A 281 -18.81 2.31 -0.62
C PRO A 281 -18.34 2.41 0.84
N ILE A 282 -19.25 2.52 1.78
CA ILE A 282 -18.92 2.54 3.22
C ILE A 282 -18.26 1.25 3.70
N SER A 283 -18.47 0.11 3.02
CA SER A 283 -17.82 -1.16 3.39
C SER A 283 -16.38 -1.27 2.94
N HIS A 284 -15.91 -0.39 2.07
CA HIS A 284 -14.52 -0.43 1.58
C HIS A 284 -13.53 -0.03 2.68
N ALA A 285 -12.29 -0.48 2.55
CA ALA A 285 -11.19 -0.02 3.39
C ALA A 285 -11.05 1.51 3.34
N ARG A 286 -10.62 2.14 4.47
CA ARG A 286 -10.70 3.60 4.60
C ARG A 286 -9.83 4.38 3.61
N SER A 287 -8.56 4.06 3.51
CA SER A 287 -7.61 4.78 2.65
C SER A 287 -6.43 3.89 2.33
N THR A 288 -5.60 4.32 1.37
CA THR A 288 -4.38 3.57 1.02
C THR A 288 -3.42 3.46 2.21
N ALA A 289 -3.22 4.54 2.99
CA ALA A 289 -2.35 4.49 4.16
C ALA A 289 -2.92 3.63 5.31
N ILE A 290 -4.23 3.62 5.53
CA ILE A 290 -4.84 2.70 6.51
C ILE A 290 -4.73 1.26 6.04
N HIS A 291 -4.92 1.00 4.74
CA HIS A 291 -4.75 -0.33 4.17
C HIS A 291 -3.30 -0.83 4.32
N GLU A 292 -2.33 0.03 3.98
CA GLU A 292 -0.91 -0.24 4.15
C GLU A 292 -0.51 -0.37 5.64
N SER A 293 -1.20 0.32 6.55
CA SER A 293 -0.93 0.16 7.98
C SER A 293 -1.21 -1.24 8.48
N GLN A 294 -2.13 -1.98 7.85
CA GLN A 294 -2.44 -3.35 8.24
C GLN A 294 -1.37 -4.33 7.75
N SER A 295 -0.89 -4.17 6.53
CA SER A 295 0.25 -4.95 6.00
C SER A 295 1.53 -4.71 6.81
N LEU A 296 1.86 -3.45 7.08
CA LEU A 296 3.05 -3.08 7.82
C LEU A 296 2.95 -3.39 9.33
N LEU A 297 1.74 -3.41 9.90
CA LEU A 297 1.53 -3.90 11.26
C LEU A 297 1.86 -5.40 11.34
N PHE A 298 1.45 -6.18 10.36
CA PHE A 298 1.76 -7.61 10.31
C PHE A 298 3.24 -7.84 10.00
N GLU A 299 3.80 -7.18 8.98
CA GLU A 299 5.20 -7.38 8.58
C GLU A 299 6.18 -6.75 9.57
N MET A 300 6.07 -5.43 9.79
CA MET A 300 7.08 -4.69 10.52
C MET A 300 6.89 -4.77 12.04
N GLN A 301 5.66 -4.58 12.53
CA GLN A 301 5.43 -4.56 13.97
C GLN A 301 5.43 -5.97 14.56
N LEU A 302 4.64 -6.88 13.98
CA LEU A 302 4.44 -8.24 14.48
C LEU A 302 5.55 -9.19 14.02
N ALA A 303 5.74 -9.40 12.70
CA ALA A 303 6.58 -10.49 12.20
C ALA A 303 8.07 -10.32 12.47
N ARG A 304 8.54 -9.09 12.65
CA ARG A 304 9.94 -8.80 13.04
C ARG A 304 10.12 -8.70 14.56
N SER A 305 9.08 -8.91 15.37
CA SER A 305 9.20 -8.98 16.83
C SER A 305 9.86 -10.30 17.26
N LYS A 306 10.61 -10.26 18.37
CA LYS A 306 11.23 -11.47 18.95
C LYS A 306 10.20 -12.53 19.28
N GLU A 307 9.07 -12.10 19.82
CA GLU A 307 7.95 -12.93 20.23
C GLU A 307 7.38 -13.74 19.04
N PHE A 308 7.12 -13.09 17.92
CA PHE A 308 6.58 -13.78 16.75
C PHE A 308 7.64 -14.62 16.01
N LEU A 309 8.90 -14.17 16.00
CA LEU A 309 10.00 -14.94 15.45
C LEU A 309 10.20 -16.29 16.17
N GLN A 310 9.90 -16.36 17.48
CA GLN A 310 9.87 -17.63 18.22
C GLN A 310 8.79 -18.59 17.70
N VAL A 311 7.67 -18.07 17.23
CA VAL A 311 6.55 -18.87 16.67
C VAL A 311 6.88 -19.40 15.28
N ILE A 312 7.48 -18.58 14.40
CA ILE A 312 7.73 -18.99 13.01
C ILE A 312 9.04 -19.76 12.84
N ARG A 313 10.02 -19.57 13.70
CA ARG A 313 11.32 -20.28 13.63
C ARG A 313 11.17 -21.81 13.57
N PRO A 314 10.36 -22.49 14.42
CA PRO A 314 10.12 -23.93 14.29
C PRO A 314 9.54 -24.35 12.93
N LEU A 315 8.68 -23.52 12.32
CA LEU A 315 8.11 -23.76 11.00
C LEU A 315 9.20 -23.68 9.91
N VAL A 316 10.13 -22.73 10.04
CA VAL A 316 11.29 -22.59 9.14
C VAL A 316 12.18 -23.84 9.23
N ILE A 317 12.53 -24.28 10.45
CA ILE A 317 13.34 -25.48 10.69
C ILE A 317 12.64 -26.73 10.16
N GLN A 318 11.34 -26.84 10.33
CA GLN A 318 10.56 -27.97 9.79
C GLN A 318 10.68 -28.08 8.27
N GLN A 319 10.74 -26.96 7.55
CA GLN A 319 10.80 -26.98 6.09
C GLN A 319 12.24 -27.12 5.56
N PHE A 320 13.20 -26.46 6.18
CA PHE A 320 14.56 -26.35 5.63
C PHE A 320 15.63 -27.10 6.43
N GLY A 321 15.24 -27.73 7.54
CA GLY A 321 16.18 -28.38 8.46
C GLY A 321 16.87 -27.39 9.39
N GLU A 322 17.60 -27.92 10.37
CA GLU A 322 18.37 -27.11 11.28
C GLU A 322 19.64 -26.55 10.61
N GLN A 323 19.91 -25.27 10.85
CA GLN A 323 21.11 -24.58 10.43
C GLN A 323 21.56 -23.63 11.55
N PRO A 324 22.84 -23.35 11.71
CA PRO A 324 23.31 -22.34 12.69
C PRO A 324 22.67 -20.95 12.46
N ALA A 325 22.32 -20.63 11.19
CA ALA A 325 21.62 -19.39 10.85
C ALA A 325 20.19 -19.31 11.44
N PHE A 326 19.60 -20.42 11.84
CA PHE A 326 18.29 -20.50 12.48
C PHE A 326 18.35 -20.58 14.00
N ASP A 327 19.54 -20.39 14.64
CA ASP A 327 19.62 -20.12 16.07
C ASP A 327 18.76 -18.90 16.41
N GLU A 328 18.15 -18.90 17.61
CA GLU A 328 17.15 -17.88 18.00
C GLU A 328 17.71 -16.46 17.92
N GLN A 329 18.93 -16.25 18.45
CA GLN A 329 19.54 -14.92 18.44
C GLN A 329 19.90 -14.49 17.02
N ASN A 330 20.48 -15.41 16.24
CA ASN A 330 20.86 -15.15 14.86
C ASN A 330 19.63 -14.94 13.98
N PHE A 331 18.56 -15.72 14.17
CA PHE A 331 17.33 -15.57 13.40
C PHE A 331 16.67 -14.23 13.65
N THR A 332 16.72 -13.73 14.89
CA THR A 332 16.27 -12.37 15.23
C THR A 332 17.15 -11.33 14.54
N ALA A 333 18.47 -11.43 14.67
CA ALA A 333 19.40 -10.50 14.03
C ALA A 333 19.25 -10.46 12.51
N LEU A 334 19.01 -11.62 11.88
CA LEU A 334 18.79 -11.76 10.44
C LEU A 334 17.53 -11.00 9.98
N ASN A 335 16.41 -11.10 10.73
CA ASN A 335 15.15 -10.46 10.42
C ASN A 335 15.09 -8.97 10.77
N GLN A 336 16.04 -8.49 11.57
CA GLN A 336 16.17 -7.10 12.00
C GLN A 336 17.43 -6.43 11.40
N ARG A 337 18.01 -7.00 10.33
CA ARG A 337 19.18 -6.41 9.69
C ARG A 337 18.81 -5.16 8.93
N VAL A 338 19.58 -4.09 9.15
CA VAL A 338 19.43 -2.79 8.50
C VAL A 338 20.62 -2.54 7.57
N LYS A 339 20.33 -2.12 6.36
CA LYS A 339 21.33 -1.73 5.37
C LYS A 339 20.77 -0.71 4.40
N THR A 340 21.60 0.22 3.97
CA THR A 340 21.21 1.10 2.86
C THR A 340 21.28 0.34 1.54
N GLY A 341 20.35 0.64 0.65
CA GLY A 341 20.27 0.04 -0.68
C GLY A 341 19.64 0.99 -1.70
N PHE A 342 19.86 0.69 -2.98
CA PHE A 342 19.29 1.50 -4.06
C PHE A 342 17.77 1.36 -4.17
N ILE A 343 17.26 0.15 -3.92
CA ILE A 343 15.90 -0.27 -4.29
C ILE A 343 14.95 -0.13 -3.11
N ARG A 344 13.90 0.67 -3.30
CA ARG A 344 12.88 0.93 -2.27
C ARG A 344 12.18 -0.33 -1.77
N VAL A 345 11.77 -1.21 -2.69
CA VAL A 345 11.04 -2.44 -2.32
C VAL A 345 11.89 -3.46 -1.55
N ASP A 346 13.23 -3.31 -1.57
CA ASP A 346 14.16 -4.15 -0.82
C ASP A 346 14.63 -3.48 0.48
N ALA A 347 14.12 -2.27 0.78
CA ALA A 347 14.54 -1.49 1.92
C ALA A 347 13.98 -2.05 3.23
N ASP A 348 14.79 -2.00 4.28
CA ASP A 348 14.38 -2.36 5.63
C ASP A 348 13.52 -1.27 6.28
N GLU A 349 12.95 -1.60 7.45
CA GLU A 349 12.04 -0.73 8.20
C GLU A 349 12.62 0.66 8.53
N VAL A 350 13.94 0.75 8.75
CA VAL A 350 14.61 2.02 9.12
C VAL A 350 14.92 2.86 7.88
N SER A 351 15.37 2.24 6.79
CA SER A 351 15.74 2.96 5.56
C SER A 351 14.56 3.29 4.65
N TYR A 352 13.46 2.54 4.72
CA TYR A 352 12.29 2.69 3.84
C TYR A 352 11.69 4.10 3.79
N PRO A 353 11.47 4.81 4.94
CA PRO A 353 10.90 6.15 4.89
C PRO A 353 11.75 7.17 4.12
N ALA A 354 13.07 7.04 4.13
CA ALA A 354 13.96 7.90 3.35
C ALA A 354 13.71 7.78 1.84
N HIS A 355 13.47 6.55 1.36
CA HIS A 355 13.08 6.31 -0.03
C HIS A 355 11.74 6.95 -0.39
N VAL A 356 10.78 6.96 0.52
CA VAL A 356 9.46 7.57 0.30
C VAL A 356 9.54 9.09 0.31
N ILE A 357 10.26 9.67 1.28
CA ILE A 357 10.39 11.13 1.43
C ILE A 357 10.99 11.76 0.17
N LEU A 358 12.06 11.18 -0.38
CA LEU A 358 12.67 11.74 -1.60
C LEU A 358 11.70 11.74 -2.78
N ARG A 359 10.87 10.69 -2.91
CA ARG A 359 9.85 10.61 -3.97
C ARG A 359 8.75 11.64 -3.77
N TYR A 360 8.27 11.77 -2.54
CA TYR A 360 7.29 12.80 -2.18
C TYR A 360 7.75 14.21 -2.55
N GLU A 361 8.98 14.56 -2.20
CA GLU A 361 9.52 15.88 -2.49
C GLU A 361 9.66 16.15 -3.98
N ILE A 362 10.12 15.15 -4.75
CA ILE A 362 10.26 15.25 -6.21
C ILE A 362 8.89 15.32 -6.87
N GLU A 363 7.96 14.43 -6.56
CA GLU A 363 6.64 14.43 -7.22
C GLU A 363 5.80 15.67 -6.87
N LYS A 364 5.91 16.18 -5.64
CA LYS A 364 5.25 17.41 -5.22
C LYS A 364 5.76 18.60 -6.05
N ALA A 365 7.07 18.78 -6.16
CA ALA A 365 7.67 19.83 -6.95
C ALA A 365 7.36 19.67 -8.44
N LEU A 366 7.34 18.43 -8.95
CA LEU A 366 7.04 18.14 -10.35
C LEU A 366 5.58 18.49 -10.69
N ILE A 367 4.62 18.10 -9.87
CA ILE A 367 3.19 18.38 -10.09
C ILE A 367 2.86 19.87 -9.90
N SER A 368 3.52 20.53 -8.95
CA SER A 368 3.39 21.99 -8.76
C SER A 368 3.95 22.78 -9.96
N GLY A 369 4.89 22.21 -10.71
CA GLY A 369 5.58 22.87 -11.83
C GLY A 369 6.80 23.66 -11.38
N GLU A 370 7.35 23.39 -10.21
CA GLU A 370 8.58 23.97 -9.68
C GLU A 370 9.83 23.36 -10.34
N ILE A 371 9.71 22.12 -10.81
CA ILE A 371 10.75 21.39 -11.54
C ILE A 371 10.15 20.74 -12.79
N GLU A 372 11.03 20.36 -13.73
CA GLU A 372 10.67 19.59 -14.92
C GLU A 372 11.23 18.16 -14.87
N VAL A 373 10.80 17.32 -15.80
CA VAL A 373 11.22 15.90 -15.84
C VAL A 373 12.73 15.76 -15.91
N ASP A 374 13.41 16.68 -16.61
CA ASP A 374 14.86 16.65 -16.78
C ASP A 374 15.65 16.90 -15.48
N ASP A 375 15.03 17.50 -14.48
CA ASP A 375 15.64 17.77 -13.17
C ASP A 375 15.64 16.53 -12.25
N ILE A 376 14.80 15.54 -12.56
CA ILE A 376 14.59 14.36 -11.70
C ILE A 376 15.89 13.61 -11.37
N PRO A 377 16.77 13.25 -12.31
CA PRO A 377 17.97 12.48 -12.00
C PRO A 377 18.92 13.18 -11.03
N THR A 378 19.10 14.49 -11.20
CA THR A 378 19.96 15.31 -10.34
C THR A 378 19.38 15.36 -8.92
N LEU A 379 18.12 15.74 -8.79
CA LEU A 379 17.43 15.81 -7.49
C LEU A 379 17.36 14.44 -6.80
N TRP A 380 17.14 13.38 -7.58
CA TRP A 380 17.16 12.02 -7.05
C TRP A 380 18.50 11.67 -6.43
N ASN A 381 19.60 11.91 -7.16
CA ASN A 381 20.94 11.65 -6.67
C ASN A 381 21.26 12.47 -5.40
N GLU A 382 20.95 13.77 -5.40
CA GLU A 382 21.14 14.64 -4.23
C GLU A 382 20.42 14.10 -3.00
N LYS A 383 19.15 13.72 -3.15
CA LYS A 383 18.35 13.22 -2.05
C LYS A 383 18.74 11.81 -1.59
N MET A 384 19.11 10.91 -2.50
CA MET A 384 19.66 9.59 -2.15
C MET A 384 20.95 9.74 -1.36
N GLN A 385 21.83 10.65 -1.78
CA GLN A 385 23.05 10.95 -1.03
C GLN A 385 22.76 11.55 0.36
N GLN A 386 21.80 12.50 0.40
CA GLN A 386 21.45 13.20 1.66
C GLN A 386 20.81 12.26 2.70
N TYR A 387 19.87 11.40 2.28
CA TYR A 387 19.06 10.61 3.22
C TYR A 387 19.61 9.21 3.48
N LEU A 388 20.31 8.63 2.50
CA LEU A 388 20.76 7.23 2.54
C LEU A 388 22.29 7.09 2.37
N GLY A 389 23.00 8.16 2.04
CA GLY A 389 24.43 8.11 1.76
C GLY A 389 24.80 7.39 0.46
N ILE A 390 23.87 7.28 -0.49
CA ILE A 390 24.03 6.51 -1.74
C ILE A 390 24.13 7.44 -2.93
N ASN A 391 25.14 7.23 -3.77
CA ASN A 391 25.29 7.92 -5.05
C ASN A 391 24.61 7.12 -6.18
N THR A 392 23.70 7.78 -6.90
CA THR A 392 22.95 7.20 -8.04
C THR A 392 23.30 7.88 -9.35
N GLU A 393 24.35 8.71 -9.42
CA GLU A 393 24.76 9.41 -10.63
C GLU A 393 25.04 8.41 -11.77
N GLY A 394 24.38 8.61 -12.91
CA GLY A 394 24.47 7.72 -14.07
C GLY A 394 23.80 6.35 -13.90
N ASN A 395 23.27 6.03 -12.73
CA ASN A 395 22.58 4.77 -12.44
C ASN A 395 21.08 5.01 -12.35
N TYR A 396 20.45 5.29 -13.49
CA TYR A 396 19.01 5.57 -13.54
C TYR A 396 18.14 4.32 -13.26
N ARG A 397 18.63 3.14 -13.70
CA ARG A 397 17.95 1.85 -13.54
C ARG A 397 17.62 1.53 -12.07
N TYR A 398 18.58 1.77 -11.19
CA TYR A 398 18.42 1.56 -9.73
C TYR A 398 18.17 2.88 -8.98
N GLY A 399 18.19 4.00 -9.68
CA GLY A 399 17.82 5.33 -9.23
C GLY A 399 16.37 5.66 -9.61
N CYS A 400 16.21 6.76 -10.33
CA CYS A 400 14.92 7.38 -10.61
C CYS A 400 13.97 6.57 -11.53
N MET A 401 14.44 5.51 -12.17
CA MET A 401 13.63 4.63 -13.01
C MET A 401 13.16 3.35 -12.32
N GLN A 402 13.37 3.20 -11.01
CA GLN A 402 13.12 1.92 -10.34
C GLN A 402 11.64 1.59 -10.10
N ASP A 403 10.78 2.60 -10.01
CA ASP A 403 9.37 2.45 -9.67
C ASP A 403 8.45 2.62 -10.88
N ILE A 404 7.36 1.85 -10.90
CA ILE A 404 6.34 1.91 -11.95
C ILE A 404 5.36 3.08 -11.77
N HIS A 405 5.17 3.58 -10.54
CA HIS A 405 4.10 4.51 -10.17
C HIS A 405 3.98 5.75 -11.05
N TRP A 406 5.10 6.35 -11.42
CA TRP A 406 5.09 7.56 -12.25
C TRP A 406 4.79 7.27 -13.71
N THR A 407 4.98 6.02 -14.18
CA THR A 407 4.73 5.67 -15.58
C THR A 407 3.27 5.78 -15.97
N ASP A 408 2.36 5.56 -15.02
CA ASP A 408 0.90 5.68 -15.22
C ASP A 408 0.28 6.91 -14.54
N GLY A 409 1.13 7.76 -13.96
CA GLY A 409 0.70 9.02 -13.36
C GLY A 409 0.13 8.90 -11.95
N ALA A 410 0.55 7.88 -11.18
CA ALA A 410 0.14 7.69 -9.78
C ALA A 410 0.87 8.65 -8.82
N PHE A 411 0.83 9.95 -9.12
CA PHE A 411 1.37 11.00 -8.24
C PHE A 411 0.48 11.21 -7.02
N GLY A 412 1.09 11.38 -5.83
CA GLY A 412 0.39 11.44 -4.56
C GLY A 412 0.25 10.10 -3.85
N TYR A 413 0.70 9.01 -4.47
CA TYR A 413 0.62 7.66 -3.89
C TYR A 413 1.72 7.42 -2.83
N PHE A 414 2.97 7.77 -3.11
CA PHE A 414 4.13 7.43 -2.28
C PHE A 414 4.02 7.82 -0.80
N PRO A 415 3.47 8.97 -0.41
CA PRO A 415 3.32 9.31 1.01
C PRO A 415 2.57 8.27 1.83
N THR A 416 1.62 7.54 1.21
CA THR A 416 0.76 6.58 1.89
C THR A 416 1.55 5.42 2.51
N TYR A 417 2.68 5.06 1.94
CA TYR A 417 3.57 4.02 2.47
C TYR A 417 4.16 4.38 3.85
N THR A 418 4.76 5.58 3.97
CA THR A 418 5.33 6.01 5.25
C THR A 418 4.25 6.37 6.27
N LEU A 419 3.13 6.94 5.82
CA LEU A 419 1.95 7.13 6.69
C LEU A 419 1.45 5.79 7.22
N GLY A 420 1.39 4.77 6.36
CA GLY A 420 1.04 3.40 6.75
C GLY A 420 1.94 2.84 7.84
N ALA A 421 3.27 2.99 7.70
CA ALA A 421 4.23 2.58 8.71
C ALA A 421 4.03 3.29 10.06
N MET A 422 3.75 4.60 10.02
CA MET A 422 3.47 5.38 11.23
C MET A 422 2.15 4.97 11.90
N TYR A 423 1.09 4.78 11.11
CA TYR A 423 -0.18 4.25 11.64
C TYR A 423 0.01 2.85 12.24
N ALA A 424 0.76 1.97 11.59
CA ALA A 424 1.05 0.63 12.10
C ALA A 424 1.72 0.68 13.48
N ALA A 425 2.74 1.53 13.64
CA ALA A 425 3.44 1.70 14.91
C ALA A 425 2.51 2.25 16.01
N GLN A 426 1.71 3.28 15.69
CA GLN A 426 0.76 3.88 16.64
C GLN A 426 -0.32 2.89 17.06
N LEU A 427 -0.90 2.15 16.10
CA LEU A 427 -1.91 1.14 16.37
C LEU A 427 -1.37 -0.01 17.23
N PHE A 428 -0.19 -0.51 16.89
CA PHE A 428 0.42 -1.64 17.62
C PHE A 428 0.81 -1.26 19.04
N GLN A 429 1.40 -0.07 19.24
CA GLN A 429 1.73 0.43 20.59
C GLN A 429 0.46 0.66 21.42
N THR A 430 -0.61 1.17 20.80
CA THR A 430 -1.90 1.33 21.49
C THR A 430 -2.52 -0.02 21.86
N ALA A 431 -2.43 -1.01 20.96
CA ALA A 431 -2.89 -2.38 21.25
C ALA A 431 -2.10 -2.99 22.42
N ARG A 432 -0.76 -2.82 22.48
CA ARG A 432 0.06 -3.23 23.63
C ARG A 432 -0.39 -2.58 24.95
N GLY A 433 -0.72 -1.28 24.91
CA GLY A 433 -1.26 -0.58 26.08
C GLY A 433 -2.63 -1.08 26.53
N ALA A 434 -3.48 -1.49 25.56
CA ALA A 434 -4.82 -2.01 25.83
C ALA A 434 -4.85 -3.49 26.23
N ILE A 435 -3.83 -4.27 25.86
CA ILE A 435 -3.71 -5.71 26.10
C ILE A 435 -2.36 -5.98 26.82
N PRO A 436 -2.32 -5.91 28.13
CA PRO A 436 -1.04 -6.01 28.88
C PRO A 436 -0.23 -7.30 28.63
N GLU A 437 -0.90 -8.39 28.26
CA GLU A 437 -0.28 -9.68 27.97
C GLU A 437 -0.01 -9.91 26.48
N LEU A 438 -0.11 -8.87 25.62
CA LEU A 438 -0.04 -9.04 24.18
C LEU A 438 1.25 -9.72 23.72
N ASP A 439 2.40 -9.30 24.24
CA ASP A 439 3.71 -9.87 23.85
C ASP A 439 3.80 -11.36 24.27
N SER A 440 3.31 -11.71 25.45
CA SER A 440 3.21 -13.11 25.89
C SER A 440 2.25 -13.93 25.02
N ASN A 441 1.11 -13.37 24.65
CA ASN A 441 0.15 -14.04 23.77
C ASN A 441 0.79 -14.29 22.38
N ILE A 442 1.49 -13.30 21.82
CA ILE A 442 2.21 -13.45 20.55
C ILE A 442 3.26 -14.56 20.66
N ALA A 443 4.08 -14.58 21.71
CA ALA A 443 5.11 -15.59 21.92
C ALA A 443 4.52 -17.03 22.03
N ASN A 444 3.29 -17.15 22.50
CA ASN A 444 2.56 -18.42 22.55
C ASN A 444 1.77 -18.75 21.27
N GLY A 445 1.85 -17.91 20.24
CA GLY A 445 1.12 -18.07 18.97
C GLY A 445 -0.38 -17.72 19.05
N ASP A 446 -0.83 -17.11 20.15
CA ASP A 446 -2.22 -16.61 20.27
C ASP A 446 -2.32 -15.15 19.83
N LEU A 447 -2.71 -14.94 18.59
CA LEU A 447 -2.92 -13.61 18.00
C LEU A 447 -4.38 -13.12 18.12
N ASN A 448 -5.29 -13.92 18.68
CA ASN A 448 -6.71 -13.56 18.77
C ASN A 448 -6.96 -12.26 19.54
N PRO A 449 -6.26 -11.94 20.65
CA PRO A 449 -6.43 -10.67 21.34
C PRO A 449 -6.09 -9.46 20.43
N LEU A 450 -5.01 -9.54 19.66
CA LEU A 450 -4.63 -8.50 18.70
C LEU A 450 -5.68 -8.36 17.58
N PHE A 451 -6.09 -9.47 16.98
CA PHE A 451 -7.08 -9.45 15.90
C PHE A 451 -8.45 -8.94 16.39
N SER A 452 -8.86 -9.30 17.59
CA SER A 452 -10.09 -8.77 18.19
C SER A 452 -10.02 -7.27 18.42
N TRP A 453 -8.86 -6.77 18.84
CA TRP A 453 -8.63 -5.34 19.00
C TRP A 453 -8.68 -4.60 17.66
N LEU A 454 -8.01 -5.13 16.62
CA LEU A 454 -8.03 -4.57 15.27
C LEU A 454 -9.42 -4.61 14.65
N GLN A 455 -10.15 -5.73 14.82
CA GLN A 455 -11.55 -5.86 14.37
C GLN A 455 -12.41 -4.75 14.96
N LYS A 456 -12.34 -4.57 16.27
CA LYS A 456 -13.16 -3.61 17.00
C LYS A 456 -12.82 -2.16 16.66
N ASN A 457 -11.53 -1.83 16.48
CA ASN A 457 -11.09 -0.45 16.41
C ASN A 457 -10.82 0.04 14.97
N ILE A 458 -10.59 -0.89 14.01
CA ILE A 458 -10.26 -0.54 12.62
C ILE A 458 -11.18 -1.27 11.64
N TRP A 459 -11.15 -2.61 11.60
CA TRP A 459 -11.67 -3.37 10.47
C TRP A 459 -13.19 -3.24 10.29
N GLN A 460 -13.96 -3.32 11.39
CA GLN A 460 -15.43 -3.25 11.34
C GLN A 460 -15.99 -1.88 10.95
N HIS A 461 -15.13 -0.87 10.80
CA HIS A 461 -15.60 0.49 10.50
C HIS A 461 -15.61 0.80 9.00
N GLY A 462 -14.88 0.04 8.17
CA GLY A 462 -14.76 0.33 6.75
C GLY A 462 -14.40 1.80 6.52
N SER A 463 -15.16 2.46 5.65
CA SER A 463 -15.03 3.89 5.35
C SER A 463 -16.03 4.79 6.12
N ARG A 464 -16.60 4.30 7.22
CA ARG A 464 -17.56 5.08 8.04
C ARG A 464 -16.98 6.40 8.54
N TYR A 465 -15.74 6.40 9.01
CA TYR A 465 -15.05 7.56 9.54
C TYR A 465 -14.01 8.09 8.53
N SER A 466 -13.63 9.35 8.64
CA SER A 466 -12.40 9.84 8.00
C SER A 466 -11.18 9.15 8.61
N THR A 467 -10.03 9.19 7.92
CA THR A 467 -8.78 8.62 8.45
C THR A 467 -8.41 9.20 9.81
N ALA A 468 -8.50 10.52 9.97
CA ALA A 468 -8.19 11.21 11.22
C ALA A 468 -9.14 10.80 12.37
N GLU A 469 -10.45 10.72 12.09
CA GLU A 469 -11.43 10.25 13.07
C GLU A 469 -11.22 8.79 13.46
N LEU A 470 -10.96 7.91 12.49
CA LEU A 470 -10.71 6.49 12.73
C LEU A 470 -9.51 6.28 13.66
N ILE A 471 -8.38 6.93 13.35
CA ILE A 471 -7.16 6.82 14.16
C ILE A 471 -7.37 7.43 15.55
N THR A 472 -7.99 8.61 15.64
CA THR A 472 -8.27 9.24 16.94
C THR A 472 -9.18 8.36 17.81
N LYS A 473 -10.21 7.74 17.22
CA LYS A 473 -11.09 6.79 17.95
C LYS A 473 -10.34 5.55 18.40
N ALA A 474 -9.45 5.01 17.57
CA ALA A 474 -8.71 3.79 17.87
C ALA A 474 -7.59 4.02 18.90
N THR A 475 -6.93 5.19 18.88
CA THR A 475 -5.68 5.41 19.62
C THR A 475 -5.74 6.55 20.64
N GLY A 476 -6.82 7.35 20.63
CA GLY A 476 -6.98 8.50 21.53
C GLY A 476 -6.37 9.81 20.98
N GLU A 477 -5.58 9.76 19.93
CA GLU A 477 -4.96 10.93 19.30
C GLU A 477 -4.86 10.77 17.76
N SER A 478 -4.69 11.88 17.05
CA SER A 478 -4.39 11.86 15.61
C SER A 478 -3.01 11.25 15.35
N LEU A 479 -2.66 11.06 14.07
CA LEU A 479 -1.33 10.53 13.71
C LEU A 479 -0.21 11.29 14.43
N ASN A 480 0.60 10.53 15.19
CA ASN A 480 1.73 11.06 15.94
C ASN A 480 3.01 10.30 15.59
N PRO A 481 3.96 10.94 14.86
CA PRO A 481 5.20 10.30 14.42
C PRO A 481 6.08 9.76 15.54
N ARG A 482 5.88 10.22 16.81
CA ARG A 482 6.67 9.73 17.95
C ARG A 482 6.60 8.21 18.13
N PHE A 483 5.43 7.59 17.89
CA PHE A 483 5.26 6.13 18.03
C PHE A 483 6.16 5.36 17.07
N PHE A 484 6.31 5.85 15.85
CA PHE A 484 7.21 5.25 14.87
C PHE A 484 8.67 5.42 15.26
N ARG A 485 9.06 6.61 15.72
CA ARG A 485 10.41 6.86 16.20
C ARG A 485 10.77 6.01 17.42
N GLU A 486 9.93 5.99 18.44
CA GLU A 486 10.11 5.18 19.65
C GLU A 486 10.21 3.69 19.32
N HIS A 487 9.39 3.21 18.38
CA HIS A 487 9.46 1.84 17.89
C HIS A 487 10.81 1.51 17.26
N LEU A 488 11.30 2.35 16.34
CA LEU A 488 12.60 2.13 15.69
C LEU A 488 13.77 2.20 16.68
N GLU A 489 13.78 3.19 17.57
CA GLU A 489 14.80 3.33 18.60
C GLU A 489 14.82 2.11 19.54
N LEU A 490 13.65 1.65 19.99
CA LEU A 490 13.55 0.49 20.89
C LEU A 490 13.99 -0.82 20.23
N ARG A 491 13.68 -1.02 18.96
CA ARG A 491 14.01 -2.28 18.25
C ARG A 491 15.47 -2.34 17.83
N TYR A 492 16.05 -1.23 17.41
CA TYR A 492 17.32 -1.23 16.69
C TYR A 492 18.50 -0.65 17.51
N LEU A 493 18.26 0.13 18.57
CA LEU A 493 19.29 0.67 19.46
C LEU A 493 19.29 -0.02 20.82
#